data_1495e0177f5943a51f48a36638e532e5
#
_entry.id   1495e0177f5943a51f48a36638e532e5
#
_cell.length_a   1.000
_cell.length_b   1.000
_cell.length_c   1.000
_cell.angle_alpha   90.00
_cell.angle_beta   90.00
_cell.angle_gamma   90.00
#
_symmetry.space_group_name_H-M   'P 1'
#
loop_
_entity.id
_entity.type
_entity.pdbx_description
1 polymer ?
#
loop_
_entity_poly.entity_id
_entity_poly.type
_entity_poly.pdbx_seq_one_letter_code
_entity_poly.pdbx_strand_id
1 'polypeptide(L)'
;NDFDTAKRHNLEFKQVIGLDGKLTELAGPYAGMRVGRAREAVVAELEKKGLMDHVDREYTHMVASCYKCNRILEPMLMPQWYVKVRPLADRALAAIEKKEVQFNTAQFKKRAVDWLTNFHDWNISRQIVWGIRIPAYCCVSSELQVASSELEPTNPQTLKPSNSQTHQSANPPTSLDKWFVSATPPTKCAICGECAFVQ
;
A
#
# COMPACT_ATOMS: atom_id res chain seq x y z
N ASN A 1 11.60 8.28 -6.46
CA ASN A 1 12.96 8.81 -6.20
C ASN A 1 13.31 8.74 -4.72
N ASP A 2 12.57 9.41 -3.82
CA ASP A 2 12.89 9.48 -2.38
C ASP A 2 12.90 8.08 -1.74
N PHE A 3 11.93 7.23 -2.07
CA PHE A 3 11.86 5.85 -1.61
C PHE A 3 13.11 5.05 -2.01
N ASP A 4 13.52 5.13 -3.29
CA ASP A 4 14.68 4.41 -3.79
C ASP A 4 15.99 4.95 -3.19
N THR A 5 16.06 6.27 -2.98
CA THR A 5 17.18 6.91 -2.31
C THR A 5 17.26 6.47 -0.85
N ALA A 6 16.16 6.51 -0.12
CA ALA A 6 16.12 6.06 1.26
C ALA A 6 16.50 4.59 1.40
N LYS A 7 16.02 3.72 0.50
CA LYS A 7 16.39 2.30 0.49
C LYS A 7 17.87 2.08 0.19
N ARG A 8 18.45 2.80 -0.78
CA ARG A 8 19.89 2.70 -1.11
C ARG A 8 20.82 3.16 0.01
N HIS A 9 20.38 4.16 0.77
CA HIS A 9 21.17 4.75 1.85
C HIS A 9 20.74 4.28 3.24
N ASN A 10 19.85 3.29 3.32
CA ASN A 10 19.33 2.76 4.58
C ASN A 10 18.78 3.83 5.53
N LEU A 11 18.04 4.80 4.97
CA LEU A 11 17.42 5.88 5.74
C LEU A 11 16.11 5.44 6.34
N GLU A 12 15.76 6.02 7.49
CA GLU A 12 14.47 5.80 8.13
C GLU A 12 13.31 6.37 7.30
N PHE A 13 12.21 5.62 7.19
CA PHE A 13 10.98 6.09 6.57
C PHE A 13 10.06 6.71 7.61
N LYS A 14 9.68 7.97 7.42
CA LYS A 14 8.70 8.67 8.25
C LYS A 14 7.45 8.99 7.46
N GLN A 15 6.35 8.32 7.81
CA GLN A 15 5.06 8.58 7.17
C GLN A 15 4.32 9.68 7.93
N VAL A 16 4.41 10.88 7.42
CA VAL A 16 3.78 12.08 8.01
C VAL A 16 2.37 12.36 7.50
N ILE A 17 1.91 11.64 6.48
CA ILE A 17 0.55 11.76 5.93
C ILE A 17 -0.21 10.48 6.24
N GLY A 18 -1.35 10.59 6.93
CA GLY A 18 -2.25 9.50 7.25
C GLY A 18 -3.21 9.14 6.11
N LEU A 19 -3.89 8.00 6.24
CA LEU A 19 -4.87 7.49 5.26
C LEU A 19 -6.07 8.43 5.08
N ASP A 20 -6.36 9.27 6.07
CA ASP A 20 -7.43 10.27 6.06
C ASP A 20 -7.01 11.59 5.36
N GLY A 21 -5.77 11.68 4.84
CA GLY A 21 -5.20 12.86 4.21
C GLY A 21 -4.86 13.99 5.18
N LYS A 22 -4.71 13.66 6.46
CA LYS A 22 -4.21 14.58 7.49
C LYS A 22 -2.80 14.19 7.89
N LEU A 23 -2.09 15.14 8.49
CA LEU A 23 -0.76 14.88 9.03
C LEU A 23 -0.85 14.08 10.33
N THR A 24 0.06 13.11 10.47
CA THR A 24 0.19 12.27 11.67
C THR A 24 0.89 13.02 12.80
N GLU A 25 0.93 12.41 13.99
CA GLU A 25 1.67 12.92 15.16
C GLU A 25 3.16 13.20 14.86
N LEU A 26 3.75 12.49 13.88
CA LEU A 26 5.13 12.71 13.44
C LEU A 26 5.37 14.08 12.81
N ALA A 27 4.32 14.78 12.40
CA ALA A 27 4.41 16.15 11.87
C ALA A 27 4.50 17.22 12.96
N GLY A 28 4.51 16.84 14.24
CA GLY A 28 4.65 17.75 15.37
C GLY A 28 3.54 18.80 15.42
N PRO A 29 3.86 20.13 15.37
CA PRO A 29 2.87 21.20 15.52
C PRO A 29 1.81 21.22 14.39
N TYR A 30 2.03 20.51 13.30
CA TYR A 30 1.11 20.43 12.16
C TYR A 30 0.22 19.18 12.19
N ALA A 31 0.33 18.33 13.22
CA ALA A 31 -0.46 17.12 13.37
C ALA A 31 -1.97 17.40 13.26
N GLY A 32 -2.72 16.53 12.60
CA GLY A 32 -4.15 16.67 12.35
C GLY A 32 -4.54 17.67 11.26
N MET A 33 -3.61 18.46 10.74
CA MET A 33 -3.89 19.37 9.62
C MET A 33 -4.03 18.61 8.30
N ARG A 34 -4.90 19.08 7.41
CA ARG A 34 -4.93 18.62 6.03
C ARG A 34 -3.68 19.11 5.28
N VAL A 35 -3.14 18.28 4.39
CA VAL A 35 -1.89 18.52 3.65
C VAL A 35 -1.84 19.91 3.02
N GLY A 36 -2.89 20.36 2.34
CA GLY A 36 -2.93 21.70 1.72
C GLY A 36 -2.71 22.85 2.72
N ARG A 37 -3.42 22.81 3.86
CA ARG A 37 -3.26 23.81 4.93
C ARG A 37 -1.89 23.73 5.61
N ALA A 38 -1.37 22.51 5.77
CA ALA A 38 -0.07 22.31 6.37
C ALA A 38 1.05 22.90 5.50
N ARG A 39 0.97 22.79 4.17
CA ARG A 39 1.94 23.44 3.25
C ARG A 39 1.99 24.94 3.47
N GLU A 40 0.84 25.60 3.53
CA GLU A 40 0.76 27.05 3.79
C GLU A 40 1.35 27.41 5.16
N ALA A 41 1.03 26.65 6.20
CA ALA A 41 1.51 26.89 7.55
C ALA A 41 3.03 26.69 7.67
N VAL A 42 3.58 25.65 7.02
CA VAL A 42 5.03 25.39 6.98
C VAL A 42 5.77 26.51 6.26
N VAL A 43 5.27 26.97 5.11
CA VAL A 43 5.89 28.07 4.36
C VAL A 43 5.89 29.34 5.21
N ALA A 44 4.76 29.70 5.82
CA ALA A 44 4.65 30.89 6.68
C ALA A 44 5.61 30.81 7.90
N GLU A 45 5.79 29.63 8.48
CA GLU A 45 6.75 29.47 9.59
C GLU A 45 8.20 29.56 9.15
N LEU A 46 8.54 29.01 7.99
CA LEU A 46 9.91 29.14 7.43
C LEU A 46 10.24 30.59 7.08
N GLU A 47 9.29 31.33 6.50
CA GLU A 47 9.44 32.78 6.25
C GLU A 47 9.67 33.54 7.57
N LYS A 48 8.85 33.26 8.59
CA LYS A 48 8.98 33.90 9.91
C LYS A 48 10.33 33.60 10.59
N LYS A 49 10.90 32.43 10.35
CA LYS A 49 12.22 32.03 10.87
C LYS A 49 13.38 32.56 10.02
N GLY A 50 13.14 33.23 8.91
CA GLY A 50 14.16 33.70 7.98
C GLY A 50 14.91 32.56 7.27
N LEU A 51 14.29 31.39 7.14
CA LEU A 51 14.84 30.19 6.48
C LEU A 51 14.38 30.07 5.03
N MET A 52 13.59 31.02 4.53
CA MET A 52 13.09 31.07 3.17
C MET A 52 13.87 32.10 2.37
N ASP A 53 14.46 31.68 1.24
CA ASP A 53 15.14 32.59 0.32
C ASP A 53 14.11 33.35 -0.52
N HIS A 54 13.29 32.64 -1.26
CA HIS A 54 12.21 33.21 -2.07
C HIS A 54 11.11 32.18 -2.33
N VAL A 55 9.93 32.66 -2.75
CA VAL A 55 8.82 31.85 -3.21
C VAL A 55 8.52 32.19 -4.66
N ASP A 56 8.79 31.28 -5.56
CA ASP A 56 8.38 31.41 -6.97
C ASP A 56 6.92 30.93 -7.13
N ARG A 57 6.02 31.87 -7.32
CA ARG A 57 4.58 31.59 -7.51
C ARG A 57 4.20 31.28 -8.96
N GLU A 58 5.10 31.52 -9.89
CA GLU A 58 4.90 31.24 -11.33
C GLU A 58 5.48 29.88 -11.73
N TYR A 59 6.22 29.24 -10.84
CA TYR A 59 6.78 27.92 -11.09
C TYR A 59 5.67 26.88 -11.29
N THR A 60 5.74 26.18 -12.41
CA THR A 60 4.80 25.14 -12.78
C THR A 60 5.52 23.80 -12.96
N HIS A 61 4.90 22.71 -12.50
CA HIS A 61 5.40 21.36 -12.70
C HIS A 61 4.27 20.36 -12.83
N MET A 62 4.57 19.19 -13.38
CA MET A 62 3.61 18.09 -13.52
C MET A 62 3.41 17.39 -12.18
N VAL A 63 2.15 17.26 -11.77
CA VAL A 63 1.75 16.51 -10.57
C VAL A 63 0.78 15.38 -10.95
N ALA A 64 0.87 14.25 -10.26
CA ALA A 64 -0.09 13.18 -10.42
C ALA A 64 -1.44 13.60 -9.81
N SER A 65 -2.51 13.42 -10.57
CA SER A 65 -3.87 13.73 -10.12
C SER A 65 -4.79 12.52 -10.28
N CYS A 66 -5.83 12.47 -9.44
CA CYS A 66 -6.87 11.44 -9.52
C CYS A 66 -7.71 11.64 -10.78
N TYR A 67 -7.80 10.62 -11.63
CA TYR A 67 -8.59 10.66 -12.87
C TYR A 67 -10.10 10.86 -12.66
N LYS A 68 -10.62 10.57 -11.44
CA LYS A 68 -12.05 10.74 -11.12
C LYS A 68 -12.38 12.12 -10.58
N CYS A 69 -11.58 12.66 -9.67
CA CYS A 69 -11.89 13.91 -8.97
C CYS A 69 -10.85 15.01 -9.18
N ASN A 70 -9.85 14.77 -9.99
CA ASN A 70 -8.77 15.70 -10.37
C ASN A 70 -7.98 16.29 -9.17
N ARG A 71 -8.06 15.65 -8.01
CA ARG A 71 -7.26 16.04 -6.85
C ARG A 71 -5.84 15.52 -6.97
N ILE A 72 -4.88 16.29 -6.49
CA ILE A 72 -3.47 15.91 -6.40
C ILE A 72 -3.36 14.66 -5.53
N LEU A 73 -2.57 13.69 -6.00
CA LEU A 73 -2.25 12.46 -5.26
C LEU A 73 -1.05 12.71 -4.36
N GLU A 74 -1.19 12.37 -3.10
CA GLU A 74 -0.10 12.39 -2.14
C GLU A 74 0.52 10.98 -2.07
N PRO A 75 1.80 10.80 -2.44
CA PRO A 75 2.46 9.49 -2.34
C PRO A 75 2.52 9.01 -0.90
N MET A 76 2.16 7.74 -0.69
CA MET A 76 2.18 7.10 0.63
C MET A 76 2.85 5.73 0.53
N LEU A 77 3.59 5.38 1.57
CA LEU A 77 4.12 4.03 1.73
C LEU A 77 3.04 3.13 2.34
N MET A 78 2.67 2.09 1.61
CA MET A 78 1.67 1.12 2.06
C MET A 78 2.12 -0.29 1.71
N PRO A 79 1.83 -1.28 2.55
CA PRO A 79 1.99 -2.68 2.17
C PRO A 79 1.19 -2.98 0.89
N GLN A 80 1.82 -3.63 -0.07
CA GLN A 80 1.23 -3.95 -1.36
C GLN A 80 1.53 -5.39 -1.73
N TRP A 81 0.61 -6.02 -2.44
CA TRP A 81 0.84 -7.34 -3.02
C TRP A 81 1.56 -7.24 -4.36
N TYR A 82 2.64 -7.97 -4.49
CA TYR A 82 3.43 -8.04 -5.71
C TYR A 82 3.52 -9.48 -6.21
N VAL A 83 3.39 -9.65 -7.51
CA VAL A 83 3.80 -10.89 -8.20
C VAL A 83 5.28 -10.77 -8.54
N LYS A 84 6.09 -11.70 -8.04
CA LYS A 84 7.50 -11.81 -8.42
C LYS A 84 7.59 -12.28 -9.87
N VAL A 85 7.85 -11.37 -10.78
CA VAL A 85 7.83 -11.62 -12.22
C VAL A 85 9.18 -12.09 -12.72
N ARG A 86 10.29 -11.72 -12.06
CA ARG A 86 11.64 -12.06 -12.51
C ARG A 86 11.85 -13.55 -12.83
N PRO A 87 11.47 -14.52 -11.95
CA PRO A 87 11.63 -15.93 -12.26
C PRO A 87 10.83 -16.40 -13.48
N LEU A 88 9.67 -15.77 -13.74
CA LEU A 88 8.86 -16.10 -14.93
C LEU A 88 9.49 -15.51 -16.21
N ALA A 89 9.98 -14.28 -16.13
CA ALA A 89 10.68 -13.62 -17.23
C ALA A 89 11.96 -14.36 -17.61
N ASP A 90 12.74 -14.84 -16.65
CA ASP A 90 13.96 -15.62 -16.91
C ASP A 90 13.67 -16.93 -17.64
N ARG A 91 12.59 -17.62 -17.27
CA ARG A 91 12.14 -18.82 -18.00
C ARG A 91 11.73 -18.50 -19.43
N ALA A 92 11.00 -17.40 -19.63
CA ALA A 92 10.60 -16.96 -20.97
C ALA A 92 11.81 -16.57 -21.84
N LEU A 93 12.79 -15.84 -21.26
CA LEU A 93 14.04 -15.50 -21.94
C LEU A 93 14.82 -16.77 -22.35
N ALA A 94 14.95 -17.73 -21.45
CA ALA A 94 15.61 -19.00 -21.75
C ALA A 94 14.93 -19.78 -22.88
N ALA A 95 13.60 -19.80 -22.96
CA ALA A 95 12.84 -20.40 -24.04
C ALA A 95 13.08 -19.68 -25.40
N ILE A 96 13.20 -18.36 -25.36
CA ILE A 96 13.53 -17.56 -26.56
C ILE A 96 14.96 -17.85 -27.04
N GLU A 97 15.92 -17.96 -26.12
CA GLU A 97 17.32 -18.30 -26.42
C GLU A 97 17.44 -19.71 -27.05
N LYS A 98 16.73 -20.68 -26.49
CA LYS A 98 16.67 -22.06 -27.00
C LYS A 98 15.90 -22.21 -28.31
N LYS A 99 15.34 -21.13 -28.84
CA LYS A 99 14.51 -21.09 -30.05
C LYS A 99 13.21 -21.90 -29.93
N GLU A 100 12.74 -22.17 -28.73
CA GLU A 100 11.44 -22.82 -28.46
C GLU A 100 10.27 -21.87 -28.83
N VAL A 101 10.52 -20.55 -28.81
CA VAL A 101 9.59 -19.51 -29.26
C VAL A 101 10.13 -18.87 -30.55
N GLN A 102 9.31 -18.87 -31.59
CA GLN A 102 9.66 -18.28 -32.89
C GLN A 102 8.97 -16.93 -33.06
N PHE A 103 9.67 -15.96 -33.61
CA PHE A 103 9.18 -14.63 -33.93
C PHE A 103 9.17 -14.42 -35.43
N ASN A 104 8.11 -13.79 -35.96
CA ASN A 104 8.01 -13.49 -37.39
C ASN A 104 9.11 -12.53 -37.86
N THR A 105 9.57 -11.62 -36.98
CA THR A 105 10.64 -10.67 -37.32
C THR A 105 11.63 -10.54 -36.15
N ALA A 106 12.87 -10.21 -36.48
CA ALA A 106 13.90 -9.90 -35.50
C ALA A 106 13.54 -8.72 -34.59
N GLN A 107 12.77 -7.75 -35.12
CA GLN A 107 12.32 -6.59 -34.35
C GLN A 107 11.38 -6.98 -33.19
N PHE A 108 10.43 -7.88 -33.44
CA PHE A 108 9.55 -8.38 -32.37
C PHE A 108 10.31 -9.19 -31.34
N LYS A 109 11.26 -10.02 -31.77
CA LYS A 109 12.16 -10.72 -30.85
C LYS A 109 12.90 -9.74 -29.94
N LYS A 110 13.52 -8.71 -30.52
CA LYS A 110 14.24 -7.69 -29.75
C LYS A 110 13.35 -7.01 -28.73
N ARG A 111 12.15 -6.55 -29.13
CA ARG A 111 11.19 -5.90 -28.23
C ARG A 111 10.77 -6.83 -27.07
N ALA A 112 10.50 -8.10 -27.36
CA ALA A 112 10.14 -9.07 -26.34
C ALA A 112 11.28 -9.30 -25.33
N VAL A 113 12.51 -9.45 -25.81
CA VAL A 113 13.69 -9.61 -24.98
C VAL A 113 13.92 -8.36 -24.14
N ASP A 114 13.92 -7.17 -24.74
CA ASP A 114 14.13 -5.91 -24.03
C ASP A 114 13.06 -5.71 -22.93
N TRP A 115 11.81 -6.05 -23.23
CA TRP A 115 10.70 -5.94 -22.27
C TRP A 115 10.85 -6.94 -21.11
N LEU A 116 11.09 -8.22 -21.39
CA LEU A 116 11.29 -9.25 -20.37
C LEU A 116 12.54 -8.99 -19.51
N THR A 117 13.61 -8.43 -20.09
CA THR A 117 14.81 -8.07 -19.35
C THR A 117 14.57 -6.96 -18.34
N ASN A 118 13.73 -5.98 -18.70
CA ASN A 118 13.42 -4.83 -17.86
C ASN A 118 12.12 -5.01 -17.05
N PHE A 119 11.60 -6.23 -16.95
CA PHE A 119 10.35 -6.50 -16.23
C PHE A 119 10.54 -6.35 -14.72
N HIS A 120 9.73 -5.51 -14.12
CA HIS A 120 9.69 -5.29 -12.68
C HIS A 120 8.55 -6.11 -12.04
N ASP A 121 8.67 -6.39 -10.75
CA ASP A 121 7.61 -7.05 -9.99
C ASP A 121 6.30 -6.29 -10.14
N TRP A 122 5.22 -7.02 -10.39
CA TRP A 122 3.92 -6.46 -10.71
C TRP A 122 3.10 -6.22 -9.45
N ASN A 123 2.84 -4.95 -9.14
CA ASN A 123 1.90 -4.56 -8.10
C ASN A 123 0.47 -4.90 -8.53
N ILE A 124 -0.18 -5.83 -7.81
CA ILE A 124 -1.56 -6.25 -8.05
C ILE A 124 -2.56 -5.65 -7.08
N SER A 125 -2.11 -4.96 -6.03
CA SER A 125 -3.00 -4.28 -5.09
C SER A 125 -3.74 -3.11 -5.74
N ARG A 126 -5.02 -2.96 -5.41
CA ARG A 126 -5.86 -1.82 -5.79
C ARG A 126 -6.70 -1.43 -4.58
N GLN A 127 -6.60 -0.17 -4.14
CA GLN A 127 -7.38 0.38 -3.03
C GLN A 127 -8.76 0.83 -3.53
N ILE A 128 -9.56 -0.13 -3.99
CA ILE A 128 -10.92 0.09 -4.50
C ILE A 128 -11.89 -0.91 -3.85
N VAL A 129 -13.12 -0.46 -3.64
CA VAL A 129 -14.15 -1.28 -2.99
C VAL A 129 -14.63 -2.42 -3.89
N TRP A 130 -14.62 -2.21 -5.19
CA TRP A 130 -15.07 -3.16 -6.20
C TRP A 130 -13.95 -3.58 -7.13
N GLY A 131 -13.76 -4.89 -7.30
CA GLY A 131 -12.71 -5.44 -8.15
C GLY A 131 -12.49 -6.94 -7.90
N ILE A 132 -11.45 -7.48 -8.52
CA ILE A 132 -11.05 -8.88 -8.32
C ILE A 132 -10.34 -8.98 -6.96
N ARG A 133 -10.80 -9.91 -6.14
CA ARG A 133 -10.17 -10.19 -4.85
C ARG A 133 -8.82 -10.87 -5.04
N ILE A 134 -7.84 -10.43 -4.26
CA ILE A 134 -6.55 -11.13 -4.16
C ILE A 134 -6.79 -12.36 -3.27
N PRO A 135 -6.41 -13.58 -3.71
CA PRO A 135 -6.66 -14.81 -2.96
C PRO A 135 -5.63 -14.98 -1.82
N ALA A 136 -5.51 -13.98 -0.97
CA ALA A 136 -4.64 -13.96 0.19
C ALA A 136 -5.48 -13.86 1.47
N TYR A 137 -5.13 -14.67 2.47
CA TYR A 137 -5.88 -14.81 3.71
C TYR A 137 -4.93 -14.61 4.90
N CYS A 138 -5.39 -13.90 5.91
CA CYS A 138 -4.62 -13.64 7.12
C CYS A 138 -5.18 -14.45 8.29
N CYS A 139 -4.29 -15.09 9.05
CA CYS A 139 -4.64 -15.72 10.32
C CYS A 139 -4.85 -14.66 11.41
N VAL A 140 -6.05 -14.59 11.98
CA VAL A 140 -6.41 -13.62 13.05
C VAL A 140 -6.59 -14.29 14.42
N SER A 141 -6.42 -15.59 14.53
CA SER A 141 -6.65 -16.33 15.80
C SER A 141 -5.81 -15.81 16.96
N SER A 142 -4.60 -15.32 16.71
CA SER A 142 -3.73 -14.74 17.74
C SER A 142 -4.17 -13.34 18.23
N GLU A 143 -4.99 -12.63 17.46
CA GLU A 143 -5.50 -11.30 17.82
C GLU A 143 -6.85 -11.38 18.57
N LEU A 144 -7.68 -12.35 18.24
CA LEU A 144 -8.94 -12.61 18.95
C LEU A 144 -8.70 -13.08 20.40
N GLN A 145 -7.61 -13.79 20.68
CA GLN A 145 -7.27 -14.21 22.03
C GLN A 145 -6.86 -13.05 22.95
N VAL A 146 -6.29 -11.97 22.41
CA VAL A 146 -5.95 -10.77 23.19
C VAL A 146 -7.20 -9.95 23.51
N ALA A 147 -8.14 -9.83 22.55
CA ALA A 147 -9.37 -9.09 22.74
C ALA A 147 -10.40 -9.80 23.65
N SER A 148 -10.36 -11.13 23.72
CA SER A 148 -11.27 -11.91 24.59
C SER A 148 -10.84 -12.00 26.06
N SER A 149 -9.59 -11.64 26.39
CA SER A 149 -9.12 -11.62 27.78
C SER A 149 -9.48 -10.33 28.53
N GLU A 150 -10.02 -9.30 27.87
CA GLU A 150 -10.42 -8.04 28.49
C GLU A 150 -11.95 -7.82 28.58
N LEU A 151 -12.77 -8.77 28.12
CA LEU A 151 -14.22 -8.68 28.22
C LEU A 151 -14.74 -9.55 29.37
N GLU A 152 -14.89 -8.94 30.56
CA GLU A 152 -15.74 -9.48 31.60
C GLU A 152 -17.19 -9.62 31.09
N PRO A 153 -17.96 -10.66 31.51
CA PRO A 153 -19.31 -10.92 30.99
C PRO A 153 -20.29 -9.94 31.62
N THR A 154 -20.62 -8.84 30.94
CA THR A 154 -21.77 -8.02 31.28
C THR A 154 -23.01 -8.45 30.49
N ASN A 155 -24.01 -8.83 31.25
CA ASN A 155 -25.41 -9.17 31.04
C ASN A 155 -26.06 -8.77 29.70
N PRO A 156 -26.74 -9.71 28.98
CA PRO A 156 -27.38 -9.46 27.68
C PRO A 156 -28.82 -8.95 27.79
N GLN A 157 -29.01 -7.71 28.20
CA GLN A 157 -30.30 -7.02 28.04
C GLN A 157 -30.04 -5.52 27.86
N THR A 158 -30.11 -5.07 26.63
CA THR A 158 -30.50 -3.74 26.08
C THR A 158 -29.64 -3.40 24.87
N LEU A 159 -29.98 -3.97 23.73
CA LEU A 159 -29.49 -3.49 22.44
C LEU A 159 -30.58 -2.69 21.76
N LYS A 160 -30.52 -1.36 21.83
CA LYS A 160 -31.19 -0.48 20.86
C LYS A 160 -30.26 -0.33 19.64
N PRO A 161 -30.77 -0.36 18.40
CA PRO A 161 -29.96 -0.17 17.21
C PRO A 161 -29.59 1.29 17.07
N SER A 162 -28.33 1.67 17.30
CA SER A 162 -27.78 2.93 16.87
C SER A 162 -27.05 2.74 15.53
N ASN A 163 -27.61 3.33 14.49
CA ASN A 163 -27.02 3.46 13.16
C ASN A 163 -25.80 4.37 13.22
N SER A 164 -24.62 3.80 13.36
CA SER A 164 -23.34 4.37 12.94
C SER A 164 -22.23 3.34 13.17
N GLN A 165 -22.19 2.33 12.31
CA GLN A 165 -21.00 1.51 12.18
C GLN A 165 -19.99 2.30 11.33
N THR A 166 -19.17 3.12 11.98
CA THR A 166 -17.85 3.42 11.48
C THR A 166 -17.10 2.10 11.39
N HIS A 167 -16.94 1.58 10.18
CA HIS A 167 -15.97 0.55 9.90
C HIS A 167 -14.60 1.10 10.31
N GLN A 168 -14.18 0.83 11.53
CA GLN A 168 -12.77 0.88 11.88
C GLN A 168 -12.11 -0.20 11.01
N SER A 169 -11.47 0.24 9.96
CA SER A 169 -10.58 -0.56 9.14
C SER A 169 -9.49 -1.06 10.08
N ALA A 170 -9.63 -2.29 10.55
CA ALA A 170 -8.54 -2.96 11.24
C ALA A 170 -7.36 -2.97 10.27
N ASN A 171 -6.27 -2.31 10.63
CA ASN A 171 -5.06 -2.36 9.82
C ASN A 171 -4.67 -3.84 9.66
N PRO A 172 -4.42 -4.30 8.41
CA PRO A 172 -4.00 -5.67 8.21
C PRO A 172 -2.71 -5.91 9.01
N PRO A 173 -2.54 -7.09 9.62
CA PRO A 173 -1.36 -7.41 10.40
C PRO A 173 -0.11 -7.22 9.55
N THR A 174 0.86 -6.53 10.12
CA THR A 174 2.12 -6.16 9.44
C THR A 174 3.08 -7.34 9.26
N SER A 175 2.87 -8.45 9.98
CA SER A 175 3.70 -9.65 9.87
C SER A 175 3.28 -10.50 8.67
N LEU A 176 4.21 -10.75 7.75
CA LEU A 176 4.01 -11.61 6.57
C LEU A 176 3.75 -13.06 6.94
N ASP A 177 4.19 -13.51 8.11
CA ASP A 177 4.06 -14.89 8.60
C ASP A 177 2.61 -15.30 8.88
N LYS A 178 1.71 -14.32 8.98
CA LYS A 178 0.27 -14.55 9.19
C LYS A 178 -0.54 -14.68 7.90
N TRP A 179 0.08 -14.48 6.75
CA TRP A 179 -0.60 -14.52 5.44
C TRP A 179 -0.32 -15.81 4.68
N PHE A 180 -1.35 -16.33 4.03
CA PHE A 180 -1.22 -17.43 3.08
C PHE A 180 -2.11 -17.22 1.86
N VAL A 181 -1.73 -17.85 0.74
CA VAL A 181 -2.44 -17.75 -0.53
C VAL A 181 -3.16 -19.07 -0.81
N SER A 182 -4.43 -18.99 -1.21
CA SER A 182 -5.23 -20.15 -1.58
C SER A 182 -6.14 -19.84 -2.76
N ALA A 183 -6.16 -20.68 -3.78
CA ALA A 183 -7.01 -20.52 -4.95
C ALA A 183 -8.52 -20.61 -4.63
N THR A 184 -8.87 -21.32 -3.57
CA THR A 184 -10.24 -21.42 -3.06
C THR A 184 -10.29 -20.92 -1.62
N PRO A 185 -11.43 -20.36 -1.16
CA PRO A 185 -11.59 -19.97 0.23
C PRO A 185 -11.28 -21.15 1.15
N PRO A 186 -10.32 -21.02 2.07
CA PRO A 186 -9.93 -22.12 2.95
C PRO A 186 -11.03 -22.39 3.98
N THR A 187 -11.22 -23.65 4.31
CA THR A 187 -12.14 -24.05 5.40
C THR A 187 -11.44 -24.06 6.75
N LYS A 188 -10.10 -24.17 6.73
CA LYS A 188 -9.23 -24.12 7.91
C LYS A 188 -8.02 -23.25 7.63
N CYS A 189 -7.55 -22.56 8.65
CA CYS A 189 -6.35 -21.77 8.55
C CYS A 189 -5.12 -22.66 8.34
N ALA A 190 -4.33 -22.39 7.29
CA ALA A 190 -3.12 -23.15 7.00
C ALA A 190 -2.01 -22.95 8.06
N ILE A 191 -2.11 -21.90 8.88
CA ILE A 191 -1.09 -21.52 9.88
C ILE A 191 -1.38 -22.14 11.24
N CYS A 192 -2.61 -21.99 11.75
CA CYS A 192 -2.97 -22.44 13.10
C CYS A 192 -3.93 -23.63 13.15
N GLY A 193 -4.46 -24.08 12.01
CA GLY A 193 -5.43 -25.17 11.92
C GLY A 193 -6.87 -24.78 12.31
N GLU A 194 -7.12 -23.56 12.78
CA GLU A 194 -8.41 -23.02 13.17
C GLU A 194 -9.10 -22.28 12.01
N CYS A 195 -10.39 -21.95 12.17
CA CYS A 195 -11.18 -21.31 11.13
C CYS A 195 -11.28 -19.78 11.24
N ALA A 196 -10.30 -19.11 11.83
CA ALA A 196 -10.27 -17.66 11.94
C ALA A 196 -9.28 -17.06 10.92
N PHE A 197 -9.80 -16.44 9.86
CA PHE A 197 -9.00 -15.71 8.87
C PHE A 197 -9.79 -14.57 8.24
N VAL A 198 -9.08 -13.55 7.78
CA VAL A 198 -9.60 -12.39 7.04
C VAL A 198 -8.95 -12.34 5.67
N GLN A 199 -9.69 -11.90 4.68
CA GLN A 199 -9.23 -11.69 3.31
C GLN A 199 -9.04 -10.19 3.04
#